data_5703d9a1595965b12e0eff5d7b8f21b7
#
_entry.id   5703d9a1595965b12e0eff5d7b8f21b7
#
_cell.length_a   1.000
_cell.length_b   1.000
_cell.length_c   1.000
_cell.angle_alpha   90.00
_cell.angle_beta   90.00
_cell.angle_gamma   90.00
#
_symmetry.space_group_name_H-M   'P 1'
#
loop_
_entity.id
_entity.type
_entity.pdbx_description
1 polymer ?
#
loop_
_entity_poly.entity_id
_entity_poly.type
_entity_poly.pdbx_seq_one_letter_code
_entity_poly.pdbx_strand_id
1 'polypeptide(L)'
;IDDKVETIYNYLHNVIKEPEVKQVLNIVIADDASSLDYVSYLNEKYKVIVHKTKDVKDPKDIDLVLFTGGEDVNPAHYNENIGKYTHINSNRDKKEIDTFYRFKGKSFLLGICRGNQLLTILSGGKLIQHVEGHCRDHSMVLNNSLKYNITSSHHQMIYPFDLNEKDYELIAYSEYFQSNTYLNGDNEEIELSNNFLEPEIVYYKKTNTLCIQGHPEWNHCEKRTSQMCLNLIDKYLKEFKGVREKNDLGYYQTKSIIDTVPLDYDEEENYDYV
;
A
#
# COMPACT_ATOMS: atom_id res chain seq x y z
N ILE A 1 22.19 12.33 -50.27
CA ILE A 1 21.44 11.04 -50.20
C ILE A 1 21.47 10.51 -48.75
N ASP A 2 22.60 10.69 -48.05
CA ASP A 2 22.78 10.18 -46.68
C ASP A 2 21.89 10.89 -45.64
N ASP A 3 21.73 12.20 -45.68
CA ASP A 3 20.91 12.97 -44.73
C ASP A 3 19.41 12.58 -44.75
N LYS A 4 18.90 12.23 -45.95
CA LYS A 4 17.49 11.78 -46.05
C LYS A 4 17.27 10.36 -45.51
N VAL A 5 18.28 9.50 -45.70
CA VAL A 5 18.24 8.12 -45.20
C VAL A 5 18.31 8.12 -43.68
N GLU A 6 19.17 8.95 -43.08
CA GLU A 6 19.31 9.11 -41.65
C GLU A 6 18.08 9.75 -41.03
N THR A 7 17.45 10.73 -41.68
CA THR A 7 16.17 11.32 -41.23
C THR A 7 15.04 10.31 -41.28
N ILE A 8 14.94 9.47 -42.29
CA ILE A 8 13.93 8.42 -42.43
C ILE A 8 14.18 7.31 -41.38
N TYR A 9 15.44 6.91 -41.19
CA TYR A 9 15.84 5.93 -40.18
C TYR A 9 15.48 6.41 -38.76
N ASN A 10 15.81 7.65 -38.41
CA ASN A 10 15.47 8.25 -37.13
C ASN A 10 13.95 8.43 -36.95
N TYR A 11 13.21 8.77 -38.02
CA TYR A 11 11.77 8.83 -38.00
C TYR A 11 11.15 7.44 -37.79
N LEU A 12 11.59 6.43 -38.52
CA LEU A 12 11.13 5.07 -38.39
C LEU A 12 11.49 4.44 -37.01
N HIS A 13 12.69 4.73 -36.51
CA HIS A 13 13.12 4.28 -35.17
C HIS A 13 12.31 4.92 -34.02
N ASN A 14 11.88 6.19 -34.22
CA ASN A 14 10.99 6.87 -33.27
C ASN A 14 9.51 6.48 -33.40
N VAL A 15 9.10 5.99 -34.58
CA VAL A 15 7.71 5.55 -34.84
C VAL A 15 7.51 4.06 -34.54
N ILE A 16 8.54 3.23 -34.75
CA ILE A 16 8.56 1.81 -34.40
C ILE A 16 9.21 1.70 -33.00
N LYS A 17 8.59 2.29 -31.99
CA LYS A 17 8.82 1.82 -30.64
C LYS A 17 8.24 0.42 -30.57
N GLU A 18 9.09 -0.60 -30.42
CA GLU A 18 8.59 -1.91 -30.04
C GLU A 18 7.62 -1.72 -28.86
N PRO A 19 6.45 -2.38 -28.87
CA PRO A 19 5.50 -2.25 -27.79
C PRO A 19 6.24 -2.60 -26.49
N GLU A 20 6.30 -1.65 -25.57
CA GLU A 20 6.96 -1.85 -24.28
C GLU A 20 6.33 -3.06 -23.61
N VAL A 21 7.11 -4.13 -23.45
CA VAL A 21 6.64 -5.38 -22.84
C VAL A 21 6.39 -5.09 -21.36
N LYS A 22 5.12 -4.88 -21.01
CA LYS A 22 4.73 -4.63 -19.64
C LYS A 22 5.09 -5.81 -18.75
N GLN A 23 5.72 -5.51 -17.62
CA GLN A 23 6.02 -6.50 -16.59
C GLN A 23 4.70 -7.13 -16.07
N VAL A 24 4.70 -8.45 -15.91
CA VAL A 24 3.56 -9.17 -15.29
C VAL A 24 3.50 -8.80 -13.80
N LEU A 25 2.30 -8.50 -13.32
CA LEU A 25 1.98 -8.20 -11.93
C LEU A 25 0.87 -9.14 -11.45
N ASN A 26 1.22 -10.10 -10.59
CA ASN A 26 0.26 -11.00 -9.97
C ASN A 26 -0.35 -10.33 -8.74
N ILE A 27 -1.66 -10.12 -8.73
CA ILE A 27 -2.34 -9.44 -7.63
C ILE A 27 -3.46 -10.29 -7.01
N VAL A 28 -3.77 -9.97 -5.75
CA VAL A 28 -5.00 -10.34 -5.05
C VAL A 28 -5.75 -9.06 -4.69
N ILE A 29 -7.08 -9.06 -4.85
CA ILE A 29 -7.96 -8.04 -4.28
C ILE A 29 -8.48 -8.58 -2.95
N ALA A 30 -8.30 -7.85 -1.87
CA ALA A 30 -8.38 -8.38 -0.50
C ALA A 30 -9.75 -8.93 -0.10
N ASP A 31 -10.84 -8.38 -0.66
CA ASP A 31 -12.22 -8.82 -0.44
C ASP A 31 -12.76 -9.75 -1.55
N ASP A 32 -11.92 -10.11 -2.53
CA ASP A 32 -12.30 -10.84 -3.76
C ASP A 32 -13.40 -10.13 -4.61
N ALA A 33 -13.64 -8.84 -4.37
CA ALA A 33 -14.61 -8.07 -5.15
C ALA A 33 -14.13 -7.80 -6.57
N SER A 34 -15.09 -7.57 -7.48
CA SER A 34 -14.79 -7.08 -8.82
C SER A 34 -14.41 -5.59 -8.75
N SER A 35 -13.21 -5.25 -9.17
CA SER A 35 -12.67 -3.89 -9.08
C SER A 35 -12.01 -3.49 -10.39
N LEU A 36 -12.81 -3.39 -11.47
CA LEU A 36 -12.33 -3.14 -12.82
C LEU A 36 -11.51 -1.85 -12.94
N ASP A 37 -11.91 -0.79 -12.25
CA ASP A 37 -11.21 0.51 -12.32
C ASP A 37 -9.80 0.41 -11.77
N TYR A 38 -9.61 -0.26 -10.63
CA TYR A 38 -8.28 -0.49 -10.04
C TYR A 38 -7.40 -1.36 -10.92
N VAL A 39 -7.98 -2.43 -11.51
CA VAL A 39 -7.24 -3.31 -12.44
C VAL A 39 -6.87 -2.54 -13.71
N SER A 40 -7.79 -1.74 -14.26
CA SER A 40 -7.54 -0.90 -15.45
C SER A 40 -6.44 0.12 -15.17
N TYR A 41 -6.47 0.75 -13.99
CA TYR A 41 -5.45 1.68 -13.54
C TYR A 41 -4.06 1.04 -13.44
N LEU A 42 -3.93 -0.10 -12.78
CA LEU A 42 -2.65 -0.81 -12.70
C LEU A 42 -2.20 -1.33 -14.07
N ASN A 43 -3.13 -1.66 -14.97
CA ASN A 43 -2.85 -2.07 -16.34
C ASN A 43 -2.25 -0.94 -17.20
N GLU A 44 -2.32 0.31 -16.80
CA GLU A 44 -1.58 1.38 -17.49
C GLU A 44 -0.07 1.11 -17.49
N LYS A 45 0.46 0.52 -16.41
CA LYS A 45 1.89 0.26 -16.22
C LYS A 45 2.29 -1.21 -16.33
N TYR A 46 1.44 -2.13 -15.88
CA TYR A 46 1.74 -3.57 -15.78
C TYR A 46 0.81 -4.40 -16.69
N LYS A 47 1.15 -5.67 -16.85
CA LYS A 47 0.21 -6.71 -17.30
C LYS A 47 -0.34 -7.39 -16.06
N VAL A 48 -1.50 -6.94 -15.58
CA VAL A 48 -2.11 -7.43 -14.33
C VAL A 48 -2.77 -8.79 -14.50
N ILE A 49 -2.48 -9.72 -13.58
CA ILE A 49 -3.15 -11.01 -13.44
C ILE A 49 -3.78 -11.06 -12.05
N VAL A 50 -5.11 -11.15 -12.00
CA VAL A 50 -5.85 -11.18 -10.72
C VAL A 50 -6.07 -12.63 -10.30
N HIS A 51 -5.67 -12.94 -9.07
CA HIS A 51 -5.89 -14.24 -8.42
C HIS A 51 -6.95 -14.11 -7.33
N LYS A 52 -7.78 -15.15 -7.15
CA LYS A 52 -8.67 -15.22 -5.98
C LYS A 52 -7.86 -15.63 -4.76
N THR A 53 -8.11 -15.00 -3.63
CA THR A 53 -7.39 -15.26 -2.37
C THR A 53 -7.34 -16.76 -2.04
N LYS A 54 -8.46 -17.48 -2.19
CA LYS A 54 -8.55 -18.91 -1.89
C LYS A 54 -7.69 -19.81 -2.76
N ASP A 55 -7.37 -19.39 -3.99
CA ASP A 55 -6.64 -20.19 -4.99
C ASP A 55 -5.12 -20.01 -4.87
N VAL A 56 -4.66 -19.03 -4.12
CA VAL A 56 -3.23 -18.77 -3.87
C VAL A 56 -2.68 -19.82 -2.91
N LYS A 57 -1.72 -20.62 -3.37
CA LYS A 57 -1.04 -21.65 -2.55
C LYS A 57 0.05 -21.04 -1.68
N ASP A 58 0.97 -20.32 -2.28
CA ASP A 58 2.02 -19.57 -1.57
C ASP A 58 1.77 -18.06 -1.74
N PRO A 59 1.60 -17.32 -0.65
CA PRO A 59 1.48 -15.86 -0.70
C PRO A 59 2.66 -15.16 -1.39
N LYS A 60 3.84 -15.77 -1.44
CA LYS A 60 5.01 -15.21 -2.14
C LYS A 60 4.85 -15.19 -3.66
N ASP A 61 3.92 -15.96 -4.23
CA ASP A 61 3.60 -15.94 -5.66
C ASP A 61 2.81 -14.68 -6.06
N ILE A 62 2.32 -13.92 -5.09
CA ILE A 62 1.59 -12.67 -5.28
C ILE A 62 2.53 -11.48 -5.09
N ASP A 63 2.59 -10.63 -6.09
CA ASP A 63 3.40 -9.42 -6.08
C ASP A 63 2.78 -8.33 -5.21
N LEU A 64 1.45 -8.13 -5.33
CA LEU A 64 0.72 -7.06 -4.68
C LEU A 64 -0.65 -7.52 -4.20
N VAL A 65 -1.03 -7.14 -2.97
CA VAL A 65 -2.38 -7.26 -2.45
C VAL A 65 -3.01 -5.88 -2.38
N LEU A 66 -4.14 -5.73 -3.07
CA LEU A 66 -4.88 -4.47 -3.17
C LEU A 66 -6.06 -4.47 -2.20
N PHE A 67 -6.12 -3.44 -1.34
CA PHE A 67 -7.23 -3.10 -0.48
C PHE A 67 -7.94 -1.88 -1.07
N THR A 68 -9.20 -2.04 -1.41
CA THR A 68 -9.96 -1.05 -2.20
C THR A 68 -10.76 -0.09 -1.33
N GLY A 69 -11.31 0.96 -1.95
CA GLY A 69 -12.26 1.89 -1.34
C GLY A 69 -13.60 1.23 -0.93
N GLY A 70 -14.44 1.93 -0.22
CA GLY A 70 -15.77 1.49 0.20
C GLY A 70 -16.22 2.03 1.54
N GLU A 71 -17.05 1.27 2.26
CA GLU A 71 -17.63 1.62 3.56
C GLU A 71 -16.56 1.77 4.64
N ASP A 72 -16.89 2.44 5.75
CA ASP A 72 -15.94 2.71 6.82
C ASP A 72 -15.44 1.45 7.54
N VAL A 73 -14.23 1.53 8.07
CA VAL A 73 -13.65 0.48 8.90
C VAL A 73 -14.29 0.50 10.29
N ASN A 74 -14.61 -0.67 10.83
CA ASN A 74 -15.20 -0.78 12.16
C ASN A 74 -14.26 -0.21 13.24
N PRO A 75 -14.68 0.83 13.98
CA PRO A 75 -13.87 1.47 15.02
C PRO A 75 -13.42 0.54 16.16
N ALA A 76 -14.09 -0.60 16.36
CA ALA A 76 -13.65 -1.61 17.30
C ALA A 76 -12.21 -2.12 17.02
N HIS A 77 -11.72 -2.02 15.76
CA HIS A 77 -10.37 -2.43 15.40
C HIS A 77 -9.28 -1.46 15.90
N TYR A 78 -9.65 -0.26 16.33
CA TYR A 78 -8.74 0.73 16.93
C TYR A 78 -9.26 1.29 18.27
N ASN A 79 -10.13 0.50 18.95
CA ASN A 79 -10.62 0.73 20.31
C ASN A 79 -11.42 2.03 20.48
N GLU A 80 -12.23 2.38 19.50
CA GLU A 80 -13.15 3.51 19.56
C GLU A 80 -14.62 3.07 19.43
N ASN A 81 -15.54 3.93 19.85
CA ASN A 81 -16.97 3.79 19.61
C ASN A 81 -17.31 4.09 18.16
N ILE A 82 -18.48 3.63 17.70
CA ILE A 82 -18.98 3.97 16.37
C ILE A 82 -19.57 5.38 16.39
N GLY A 83 -18.93 6.30 15.68
CA GLY A 83 -19.38 7.66 15.54
C GLY A 83 -20.66 7.79 14.69
N LYS A 84 -21.33 8.94 14.82
CA LYS A 84 -22.61 9.24 14.13
C LYS A 84 -22.55 9.07 12.61
N TYR A 85 -21.42 9.34 12.01
CA TYR A 85 -21.23 9.34 10.56
C TYR A 85 -20.62 8.04 10.02
N THR A 86 -20.31 7.08 10.88
CA THR A 86 -19.58 5.85 10.54
C THR A 86 -20.51 4.73 10.11
N HIS A 87 -20.30 4.19 8.90
CA HIS A 87 -21.06 3.10 8.29
C HIS A 87 -20.18 1.89 8.02
N ILE A 88 -20.33 0.83 8.78
CA ILE A 88 -19.41 -0.32 8.79
C ILE A 88 -19.92 -1.55 8.04
N ASN A 89 -18.97 -2.37 7.56
CA ASN A 89 -19.21 -3.71 7.04
C ASN A 89 -18.24 -4.70 7.68
N SER A 90 -18.63 -5.24 8.87
CA SER A 90 -17.76 -6.12 9.65
C SER A 90 -17.39 -7.44 8.95
N ASN A 91 -18.22 -7.92 8.00
CA ASN A 91 -17.86 -9.11 7.21
C ASN A 91 -16.74 -8.83 6.23
N ARG A 92 -16.73 -7.65 5.64
CA ARG A 92 -15.65 -7.19 4.78
C ARG A 92 -14.37 -6.97 5.58
N ASP A 93 -14.46 -6.28 6.72
CA ASP A 93 -13.32 -6.07 7.62
C ASP A 93 -12.64 -7.40 7.95
N LYS A 94 -13.43 -8.40 8.37
CA LYS A 94 -12.89 -9.71 8.70
C LYS A 94 -12.12 -10.35 7.54
N LYS A 95 -12.67 -10.36 6.33
CA LYS A 95 -12.02 -10.93 5.15
C LYS A 95 -10.70 -10.22 4.82
N GLU A 96 -10.72 -8.90 4.86
CA GLU A 96 -9.55 -8.09 4.54
C GLU A 96 -8.46 -8.19 5.63
N ILE A 97 -8.85 -8.26 6.90
CA ILE A 97 -7.91 -8.50 8.01
C ILE A 97 -7.26 -9.88 7.89
N ASP A 98 -8.05 -10.93 7.61
CA ASP A 98 -7.53 -12.29 7.38
C ASP A 98 -6.54 -12.29 6.20
N THR A 99 -6.88 -11.56 5.12
CA THR A 99 -6.01 -11.40 3.95
C THR A 99 -4.72 -10.65 4.31
N PHE A 100 -4.81 -9.56 5.06
CA PHE A 100 -3.63 -8.84 5.54
C PHE A 100 -2.65 -9.75 6.26
N TYR A 101 -3.09 -10.50 7.28
CA TYR A 101 -2.20 -11.36 8.04
C TYR A 101 -1.62 -12.50 7.21
N ARG A 102 -2.35 -13.00 6.23
CA ARG A 102 -1.87 -14.03 5.32
C ARG A 102 -0.72 -13.55 4.43
N PHE A 103 -0.79 -12.33 3.93
CA PHE A 103 0.13 -11.79 2.92
C PHE A 103 1.19 -10.83 3.49
N LYS A 104 1.01 -10.31 4.70
CA LYS A 104 1.96 -9.40 5.35
C LYS A 104 3.39 -9.97 5.34
N GLY A 105 4.35 -9.16 4.86
CA GLY A 105 5.76 -9.52 4.74
C GLY A 105 6.08 -10.50 3.60
N LYS A 106 5.08 -10.99 2.86
CA LYS A 106 5.25 -11.93 1.73
C LYS A 106 4.92 -11.27 0.40
N SER A 107 3.95 -10.37 0.38
CA SER A 107 3.52 -9.56 -0.77
C SER A 107 3.53 -8.08 -0.39
N PHE A 108 3.67 -7.20 -1.38
CA PHE A 108 3.51 -5.78 -1.19
C PHE A 108 2.03 -5.43 -0.96
N LEU A 109 1.74 -4.54 -0.01
CA LEU A 109 0.37 -4.17 0.33
C LEU A 109 0.08 -2.75 -0.16
N LEU A 110 -1.03 -2.57 -0.87
CA LEU A 110 -1.51 -1.29 -1.37
C LEU A 110 -2.92 -1.02 -0.87
N GLY A 111 -3.13 0.09 -0.19
CA GLY A 111 -4.45 0.55 0.24
C GLY A 111 -4.86 1.85 -0.44
N ILE A 112 -6.09 1.89 -0.97
CA ILE A 112 -6.69 3.08 -1.58
C ILE A 112 -7.98 3.42 -0.84
N CYS A 113 -8.14 4.68 -0.43
CA CYS A 113 -9.27 5.24 0.31
C CYS A 113 -9.57 4.42 1.58
N ARG A 114 -10.67 3.70 1.68
CA ARG A 114 -10.95 2.81 2.82
C ARG A 114 -9.85 1.78 3.05
N GLY A 115 -9.27 1.22 1.97
CA GLY A 115 -8.12 0.28 2.08
C GLY A 115 -6.90 0.91 2.74
N ASN A 116 -6.61 2.19 2.47
CA ASN A 116 -5.60 2.96 3.20
C ASN A 116 -5.94 3.04 4.70
N GLN A 117 -7.19 3.33 5.04
CA GLN A 117 -7.65 3.46 6.43
C GLN A 117 -7.47 2.15 7.20
N LEU A 118 -7.92 1.02 6.63
CA LEU A 118 -7.75 -0.30 7.24
C LEU A 118 -6.26 -0.65 7.42
N LEU A 119 -5.44 -0.44 6.41
CA LEU A 119 -4.01 -0.75 6.48
C LEU A 119 -3.26 0.17 7.44
N THR A 120 -3.71 1.41 7.62
CA THR A 120 -3.20 2.32 8.67
C THR A 120 -3.43 1.73 10.06
N ILE A 121 -4.65 1.27 10.35
CA ILE A 121 -5.00 0.62 11.63
C ILE A 121 -4.15 -0.64 11.83
N LEU A 122 -4.05 -1.51 10.83
CA LEU A 122 -3.29 -2.75 10.90
C LEU A 122 -1.77 -2.53 10.96
N SER A 123 -1.31 -1.33 10.65
CA SER A 123 0.07 -0.87 10.85
C SER A 123 0.29 -0.19 12.20
N GLY A 124 -0.74 -0.07 13.04
CA GLY A 124 -0.72 0.47 14.39
C GLY A 124 -1.11 1.95 14.51
N GLY A 125 -1.52 2.60 13.43
CA GLY A 125 -2.10 3.94 13.43
C GLY A 125 -3.57 3.94 13.86
N LYS A 126 -4.20 5.12 13.79
CA LYS A 126 -5.60 5.36 14.13
C LYS A 126 -6.33 6.06 12.98
N LEU A 127 -7.64 6.25 13.14
CA LEU A 127 -8.45 7.11 12.27
C LEU A 127 -9.03 8.27 13.06
N ILE A 128 -9.25 9.36 12.36
CA ILE A 128 -10.20 10.40 12.71
C ILE A 128 -11.51 10.02 12.06
N GLN A 129 -12.57 9.80 12.85
CA GLN A 129 -13.81 9.20 12.33
C GLN A 129 -14.67 10.16 11.53
N HIS A 130 -14.44 11.46 11.68
CA HIS A 130 -15.10 12.43 10.81
C HIS A 130 -14.24 13.67 10.58
N VAL A 131 -14.09 14.01 9.30
CA VAL A 131 -13.51 15.25 8.80
C VAL A 131 -14.41 15.83 7.72
N GLU A 132 -14.39 17.15 7.58
CA GLU A 132 -15.11 17.85 6.52
C GLU A 132 -14.16 18.16 5.34
N GLY A 133 -14.72 18.57 4.21
CA GLY A 133 -13.98 19.14 3.08
C GLY A 133 -13.25 18.15 2.18
N HIS A 134 -13.06 16.89 2.59
CA HIS A 134 -12.34 15.86 1.83
C HIS A 134 -13.20 15.04 0.84
N CYS A 135 -14.50 15.35 0.71
CA CYS A 135 -15.37 14.76 -0.32
C CYS A 135 -15.32 15.55 -1.64
N ARG A 136 -14.17 16.12 -1.97
CA ARG A 136 -13.92 16.89 -3.21
C ARG A 136 -12.45 16.87 -3.58
N ASP A 137 -12.17 17.14 -4.85
CA ASP A 137 -10.80 17.28 -5.33
C ASP A 137 -10.10 18.45 -4.62
N HIS A 138 -8.85 18.24 -4.25
CA HIS A 138 -8.03 19.25 -3.59
C HIS A 138 -6.54 19.06 -3.88
N SER A 139 -5.75 20.10 -3.60
CA SER A 139 -4.31 20.08 -3.81
C SER A 139 -3.60 19.36 -2.67
N MET A 140 -2.68 18.47 -3.01
CA MET A 140 -1.73 17.84 -2.09
C MET A 140 -0.29 18.20 -2.43
N VAL A 141 0.57 18.18 -1.43
CA VAL A 141 2.01 18.46 -1.55
C VAL A 141 2.80 17.23 -1.17
N LEU A 142 3.73 16.83 -2.04
CA LEU A 142 4.72 15.79 -1.73
C LEU A 142 5.88 16.37 -0.89
N ASN A 143 6.61 15.53 -0.18
CA ASN A 143 7.78 15.91 0.60
C ASN A 143 8.87 16.67 -0.19
N ASN A 144 8.89 16.51 -1.52
CA ASN A 144 9.78 17.25 -2.42
C ASN A 144 9.18 18.59 -2.91
N SER A 145 8.12 19.05 -2.27
CA SER A 145 7.40 20.29 -2.56
C SER A 145 6.66 20.33 -3.91
N LEU A 146 6.55 19.20 -4.61
CA LEU A 146 5.72 19.12 -5.82
C LEU A 146 4.26 19.03 -5.45
N LYS A 147 3.42 19.76 -6.19
CA LYS A 147 1.97 19.84 -5.96
C LYS A 147 1.22 19.03 -7.01
N TYR A 148 0.17 18.36 -6.56
CA TYR A 148 -0.73 17.56 -7.37
C TYR A 148 -2.17 17.77 -6.91
N ASN A 149 -3.13 17.63 -7.82
CA ASN A 149 -4.54 17.68 -7.48
C ASN A 149 -5.08 16.26 -7.36
N ILE A 150 -5.55 15.87 -6.18
CA ILE A 150 -6.05 14.51 -5.90
C ILE A 150 -7.57 14.48 -5.90
N THR A 151 -8.14 13.48 -6.56
CA THR A 151 -9.58 13.19 -6.49
C THR A 151 -9.90 12.48 -5.19
N SER A 152 -10.87 12.98 -4.45
CA SER A 152 -11.14 12.56 -3.09
C SER A 152 -12.64 12.48 -2.78
N SER A 153 -13.02 11.48 -1.95
CA SER A 153 -14.42 11.25 -1.55
C SER A 153 -14.56 10.68 -0.13
N HIS A 154 -13.59 10.93 0.74
CA HIS A 154 -13.61 10.39 2.10
C HIS A 154 -14.07 11.42 3.13
N HIS A 155 -14.63 10.95 4.23
CA HIS A 155 -14.98 11.74 5.41
C HIS A 155 -14.29 11.21 6.68
N GLN A 156 -13.50 10.13 6.58
CA GLN A 156 -12.61 9.63 7.63
C GLN A 156 -11.17 9.83 7.17
N MET A 157 -10.26 10.08 8.13
CA MET A 157 -8.87 10.38 7.83
C MET A 157 -7.93 9.50 8.65
N ILE A 158 -6.85 9.09 8.05
CA ILE A 158 -5.79 8.36 8.74
C ILE A 158 -5.04 9.27 9.71
N TYR A 159 -4.60 8.70 10.84
CA TYR A 159 -3.80 9.41 11.85
C TYR A 159 -2.58 8.56 12.25
N PRO A 160 -1.44 8.72 11.55
CA PRO A 160 -0.21 7.99 11.84
C PRO A 160 0.65 8.62 12.94
N PHE A 161 0.32 9.82 13.44
CA PHE A 161 1.20 10.67 14.25
C PHE A 161 1.46 10.17 15.68
N ASP A 162 0.73 9.16 16.15
CA ASP A 162 1.02 8.45 17.41
C ASP A 162 2.11 7.37 17.25
N LEU A 163 2.48 7.03 16.00
CA LEU A 163 3.54 6.08 15.71
C LEU A 163 4.92 6.73 15.85
N ASN A 164 5.94 5.91 16.04
CA ASN A 164 7.30 6.37 15.94
C ASN A 164 7.59 6.84 14.50
N GLU A 165 8.12 8.04 14.32
CA GLU A 165 8.43 8.65 13.00
C GLU A 165 9.34 7.78 12.13
N LYS A 166 10.11 6.84 12.71
CA LYS A 166 10.92 5.87 11.98
C LYS A 166 10.10 4.76 11.33
N ASP A 167 8.87 4.53 11.79
CA ASP A 167 8.03 3.40 11.36
C ASP A 167 7.17 3.73 10.15
N TYR A 168 7.02 4.99 9.80
CA TYR A 168 6.28 5.44 8.62
C TYR A 168 7.03 6.53 7.85
N GLU A 169 6.56 6.84 6.67
CA GLU A 169 6.96 7.97 5.83
C GLU A 169 5.70 8.67 5.36
N LEU A 170 5.51 9.91 5.79
CA LEU A 170 4.46 10.78 5.24
C LEU A 170 4.96 11.32 3.90
N ILE A 171 4.43 10.77 2.80
CA ILE A 171 4.88 11.07 1.43
C ILE A 171 4.17 12.31 0.89
N ALA A 172 2.86 12.43 1.15
CA ALA A 172 2.06 13.55 0.72
C ALA A 172 1.00 13.91 1.76
N TYR A 173 0.65 15.19 1.79
CA TYR A 173 -0.37 15.77 2.66
C TYR A 173 -1.13 16.88 1.92
N SER A 174 -2.33 17.22 2.36
CA SER A 174 -3.14 18.31 1.79
C SER A 174 -2.37 19.63 1.87
N GLU A 175 -2.35 20.39 0.77
CA GLU A 175 -1.63 21.69 0.71
C GLU A 175 -2.15 22.69 1.73
N TYR A 176 -3.45 22.66 1.96
CA TYR A 176 -4.15 23.49 2.94
C TYR A 176 -5.06 22.60 3.76
N PHE A 177 -5.30 22.94 5.00
CA PHE A 177 -6.31 22.25 5.80
C PHE A 177 -7.67 22.36 5.09
N GLN A 178 -8.25 21.20 4.75
CA GLN A 178 -9.57 21.11 4.13
C GLN A 178 -10.66 21.07 5.20
N SER A 179 -10.35 20.53 6.39
CA SER A 179 -11.29 20.39 7.49
C SER A 179 -11.07 21.44 8.58
N ASN A 180 -12.16 21.87 9.18
CA ASN A 180 -12.17 22.63 10.44
C ASN A 180 -12.71 21.78 11.60
N THR A 181 -13.07 20.51 11.32
CA THR A 181 -13.73 19.60 12.26
C THR A 181 -13.04 18.25 12.21
N TYR A 182 -12.61 17.76 13.36
CA TYR A 182 -11.94 16.47 13.51
C TYR A 182 -12.56 15.73 14.70
N LEU A 183 -13.43 14.74 14.42
CA LEU A 183 -14.20 14.07 15.47
C LEU A 183 -13.73 12.61 15.67
N ASN A 184 -13.76 12.19 16.95
CA ASN A 184 -13.61 10.80 17.37
C ASN A 184 -14.95 10.03 17.28
N GLY A 185 -14.96 8.78 17.77
CA GLY A 185 -16.15 7.93 17.81
C GLY A 185 -17.26 8.42 18.74
N ASP A 186 -16.96 9.24 19.71
CA ASP A 186 -17.95 9.86 20.61
C ASP A 186 -18.50 11.19 20.05
N ASN A 187 -18.10 11.55 18.84
CA ASN A 187 -18.41 12.82 18.16
C ASN A 187 -17.86 14.06 18.89
N GLU A 188 -16.77 13.89 19.59
CA GLU A 188 -16.04 14.94 20.26
C GLU A 188 -14.86 15.38 19.40
N GLU A 189 -14.51 16.66 19.46
CA GLU A 189 -13.30 17.18 18.81
C GLU A 189 -12.05 16.56 19.45
N ILE A 190 -11.14 16.09 18.59
CA ILE A 190 -9.86 15.54 19.04
C ILE A 190 -8.78 16.61 19.10
N GLU A 191 -7.89 16.49 20.09
CA GLU A 191 -6.70 17.29 20.14
C GLU A 191 -5.68 16.79 19.11
N LEU A 192 -5.33 17.66 18.15
CA LEU A 192 -4.36 17.35 17.11
C LEU A 192 -2.94 17.63 17.59
N SER A 193 -1.98 16.87 17.13
CA SER A 193 -0.57 17.13 17.39
C SER A 193 -0.13 18.47 16.79
N ASN A 194 0.89 19.12 17.39
CA ASN A 194 1.42 20.40 16.90
C ASN A 194 1.99 20.32 15.46
N ASN A 195 2.36 19.12 15.02
CA ASN A 195 2.91 18.85 13.68
C ASN A 195 1.89 18.17 12.78
N PHE A 196 0.60 18.24 13.12
CA PHE A 196 -0.46 17.62 12.34
C PHE A 196 -0.51 18.23 10.94
N LEU A 197 -0.60 17.34 9.96
CA LEU A 197 -0.90 17.62 8.58
C LEU A 197 -2.02 16.65 8.17
N GLU A 198 -2.87 17.01 7.23
CA GLU A 198 -3.89 16.11 6.69
C GLU A 198 -3.25 15.13 5.72
N PRO A 199 -3.03 13.84 6.12
CA PRO A 199 -2.24 12.91 5.32
C PRO A 199 -3.00 12.42 4.09
N GLU A 200 -2.31 12.39 2.94
CA GLU A 200 -2.85 11.88 1.68
C GLU A 200 -2.14 10.60 1.22
N ILE A 201 -0.83 10.50 1.41
CA ILE A 201 -0.06 9.32 1.05
C ILE A 201 0.95 9.00 2.15
N VAL A 202 0.89 7.77 2.68
CA VAL A 202 1.78 7.28 3.74
C VAL A 202 2.33 5.91 3.36
N TYR A 203 3.60 5.66 3.67
CA TYR A 203 4.22 4.35 3.60
C TYR A 203 4.57 3.84 4.99
N TYR A 204 4.04 2.66 5.36
CA TYR A 204 4.31 2.00 6.64
C TYR A 204 5.42 0.95 6.48
N LYS A 205 6.60 1.22 7.05
CA LYS A 205 7.83 0.44 6.81
C LYS A 205 7.77 -0.98 7.39
N LYS A 206 7.18 -1.15 8.59
CA LYS A 206 7.08 -2.46 9.26
C LYS A 206 6.16 -3.45 8.54
N THR A 207 5.17 -2.94 7.83
CA THR A 207 4.19 -3.75 7.11
C THR A 207 4.43 -3.76 5.61
N ASN A 208 5.38 -2.95 5.11
CA ASN A 208 5.64 -2.73 3.68
C ASN A 208 4.37 -2.35 2.93
N THR A 209 3.67 -1.33 3.44
CA THR A 209 2.34 -0.95 3.00
C THR A 209 2.34 0.47 2.47
N LEU A 210 1.95 0.67 1.21
CA LEU A 210 1.68 1.99 0.64
C LEU A 210 0.19 2.30 0.72
N CYS A 211 -0.13 3.44 1.28
CA CYS A 211 -1.47 3.92 1.55
C CYS A 211 -1.74 5.23 0.82
N ILE A 212 -2.80 5.29 0.02
CA ILE A 212 -3.24 6.46 -0.76
C ILE A 212 -4.69 6.77 -0.36
N GLN A 213 -4.94 7.98 0.16
CA GLN A 213 -6.27 8.34 0.68
C GLN A 213 -7.25 8.70 -0.43
N GLY A 214 -6.81 9.38 -1.47
CA GLY A 214 -7.66 9.70 -2.61
C GLY A 214 -7.76 8.57 -3.63
N HIS A 215 -8.38 8.84 -4.77
CA HIS A 215 -8.74 7.89 -5.82
C HIS A 215 -7.97 8.14 -7.13
N PRO A 216 -6.70 7.72 -7.23
CA PRO A 216 -5.93 7.90 -8.47
C PRO A 216 -6.43 7.02 -9.63
N GLU A 217 -7.25 5.98 -9.35
CA GLU A 217 -7.82 5.06 -10.32
C GLU A 217 -9.07 5.60 -11.03
N TRP A 218 -9.68 6.66 -10.53
CA TRP A 218 -10.88 7.21 -11.16
C TRP A 218 -10.57 7.96 -12.45
N ASN A 219 -11.39 7.77 -13.46
CA ASN A 219 -11.20 8.34 -14.81
C ASN A 219 -11.12 9.88 -14.85
N HIS A 220 -11.69 10.57 -13.86
CA HIS A 220 -11.64 12.01 -13.74
C HIS A 220 -10.49 12.52 -12.85
N CYS A 221 -9.70 11.63 -12.28
CA CYS A 221 -8.46 12.03 -11.62
C CYS A 221 -7.50 12.65 -12.63
N GLU A 222 -6.84 13.72 -12.24
CA GLU A 222 -5.84 14.37 -13.08
C GLU A 222 -4.76 13.36 -13.50
N LYS A 223 -4.55 13.20 -14.81
CA LYS A 223 -3.63 12.19 -15.35
C LYS A 223 -2.22 12.27 -14.76
N ARG A 224 -1.74 13.49 -14.49
CA ARG A 224 -0.44 13.72 -13.86
C ARG A 224 -0.40 13.13 -12.44
N THR A 225 -1.46 13.26 -11.68
CA THR A 225 -1.60 12.70 -10.32
C THR A 225 -1.69 11.18 -10.37
N SER A 226 -2.56 10.65 -11.23
CA SER A 226 -2.72 9.21 -11.46
C SER A 226 -1.36 8.57 -11.82
N GLN A 227 -0.61 9.15 -12.76
CA GLN A 227 0.71 8.66 -13.15
C GLN A 227 1.76 8.79 -12.03
N MET A 228 1.71 9.85 -11.23
CA MET A 228 2.60 10.01 -10.08
C MET A 228 2.34 8.90 -9.05
N CYS A 229 1.09 8.60 -8.73
CA CYS A 229 0.73 7.51 -7.82
C CYS A 229 1.19 6.14 -8.36
N LEU A 230 1.03 5.86 -9.68
CA LEU A 230 1.57 4.65 -10.31
C LEU A 230 3.09 4.54 -10.17
N ASN A 231 3.81 5.64 -10.28
CA ASN A 231 5.26 5.66 -10.11
C ASN A 231 5.67 5.42 -8.65
N LEU A 232 4.90 5.92 -7.68
CA LEU A 232 5.11 5.58 -6.25
C LEU A 232 4.86 4.10 -5.99
N ILE A 233 3.77 3.54 -6.50
CA ILE A 233 3.47 2.10 -6.39
C ILE A 233 4.63 1.28 -6.94
N ASP A 234 5.12 1.60 -8.13
CA ASP A 234 6.26 0.91 -8.79
C ASP A 234 7.54 1.00 -7.96
N LYS A 235 7.85 2.19 -7.43
CA LYS A 235 9.02 2.43 -6.59
C LYS A 235 9.00 1.50 -5.37
N TYR A 236 7.95 1.59 -4.55
CA TYR A 236 7.88 0.84 -3.28
C TYR A 236 7.73 -0.66 -3.49
N LEU A 237 7.02 -1.09 -4.55
CA LEU A 237 6.94 -2.50 -4.94
C LEU A 237 8.31 -3.07 -5.30
N LYS A 238 9.13 -2.34 -6.07
CA LYS A 238 10.49 -2.76 -6.44
C LYS A 238 11.41 -2.81 -5.23
N GLU A 239 11.33 -1.82 -4.36
CA GLU A 239 12.10 -1.79 -3.11
C GLU A 239 11.75 -2.99 -2.23
N PHE A 240 10.46 -3.30 -2.06
CA PHE A 240 9.98 -4.47 -1.32
C PHE A 240 10.52 -5.78 -1.92
N LYS A 241 10.42 -5.97 -3.25
CA LYS A 241 10.92 -7.17 -3.93
C LYS A 241 12.42 -7.34 -3.74
N GLY A 242 13.19 -6.28 -3.88
CA GLY A 242 14.63 -6.30 -3.68
C GLY A 242 15.06 -6.67 -2.25
N VAL A 243 14.31 -6.23 -1.24
CA VAL A 243 14.56 -6.62 0.17
C VAL A 243 14.18 -8.08 0.40
N ARG A 244 13.04 -8.55 -0.12
CA ARG A 244 12.58 -9.93 -0.01
C ARG A 244 13.59 -10.90 -0.62
N GLU A 245 14.07 -10.63 -1.82
CA GLU A 245 15.06 -11.47 -2.51
C GLU A 245 16.37 -11.57 -1.72
N LYS A 246 16.87 -10.47 -1.14
CA LYS A 246 18.07 -10.48 -0.30
C LYS A 246 17.87 -11.33 0.96
N ASN A 247 16.70 -11.23 1.60
CA ASN A 247 16.40 -12.02 2.79
C ASN A 247 16.29 -13.52 2.47
N ASP A 248 15.66 -13.87 1.35
CA ASP A 248 15.57 -15.27 0.90
C ASP A 248 16.97 -15.83 0.57
N LEU A 249 17.83 -15.07 -0.12
CA LEU A 249 19.23 -15.49 -0.38
C LEU A 249 20.04 -15.65 0.91
N GLY A 250 19.90 -14.73 1.87
CA GLY A 250 20.55 -14.83 3.19
C GLY A 250 20.12 -16.06 3.97
N TYR A 251 18.84 -16.44 3.92
CA TYR A 251 18.32 -17.66 4.53
C TYR A 251 18.95 -18.93 3.91
N TYR A 252 19.06 -19.00 2.59
CA TYR A 252 19.70 -20.16 1.92
C TYR A 252 21.19 -20.25 2.23
N GLN A 253 21.89 -19.12 2.33
CA GLN A 253 23.31 -19.11 2.70
C GLN A 253 23.53 -19.62 4.13
N THR A 254 22.73 -19.16 5.11
CA THR A 254 22.80 -19.64 6.50
C THR A 254 22.41 -21.10 6.63
N LYS A 255 21.39 -21.54 5.91
CA LYS A 255 20.96 -22.95 5.92
C LYS A 255 22.04 -23.86 5.34
N SER A 256 22.68 -23.48 4.23
CA SER A 256 23.78 -24.27 3.65
C SER A 256 25.00 -24.40 4.58
N ILE A 257 25.27 -23.37 5.40
CA ILE A 257 26.35 -23.41 6.40
C ILE A 257 26.00 -24.38 7.54
N ILE A 258 24.74 -24.35 8.02
CA ILE A 258 24.29 -25.25 9.10
C ILE A 258 24.30 -26.72 8.65
N ASP A 259 23.89 -27.00 7.40
CA ASP A 259 23.86 -28.34 6.85
C ASP A 259 25.27 -28.90 6.54
N THR A 260 26.34 -28.09 6.57
CA THR A 260 27.74 -28.49 6.35
C THR A 260 28.56 -28.66 7.62
N VAL A 261 28.02 -28.32 8.79
CA VAL A 261 28.68 -28.56 10.07
C VAL A 261 28.42 -30.01 10.48
N PRO A 262 29.45 -30.88 10.58
CA PRO A 262 29.25 -32.22 11.12
C PRO A 262 28.78 -32.12 12.56
N LEU A 263 27.73 -32.83 12.90
CA LEU A 263 27.35 -33.05 14.29
C LEU A 263 28.36 -34.04 14.89
N ASP A 264 29.40 -33.54 15.52
CA ASP A 264 30.22 -34.37 16.41
C ASP A 264 29.36 -34.75 17.62
N TYR A 265 28.83 -35.96 17.57
CA TYR A 265 28.31 -36.60 18.75
C TYR A 265 29.50 -37.13 19.51
N ASP A 266 29.99 -36.40 20.51
CA ASP A 266 30.84 -36.97 21.53
C ASP A 266 30.01 -37.93 22.40
N GLU A 267 30.52 -39.17 22.45
CA GLU A 267 29.95 -40.28 23.16
C GLU A 267 29.98 -40.06 24.67
N GLU A 268 28.89 -40.48 25.33
CA GLU A 268 28.74 -41.08 26.65
C GLU A 268 29.75 -40.67 27.77
N GLU A 269 29.30 -39.85 28.69
CA GLU A 269 29.72 -39.95 30.09
C GLU A 269 28.65 -40.68 30.92
N ASN A 270 28.95 -41.94 31.22
CA ASN A 270 28.29 -42.72 32.24
C ASN A 270 28.48 -42.10 33.62
N TYR A 271 27.39 -41.68 34.26
CA TYR A 271 27.37 -41.42 35.71
C TYR A 271 26.70 -42.61 36.40
N ASP A 272 27.55 -43.47 36.99
CA ASP A 272 27.14 -44.45 38.01
C ASP A 272 26.71 -43.73 39.29
N TYR A 273 25.52 -44.03 39.75
CA TYR A 273 25.06 -43.72 41.09
C TYR A 273 25.51 -44.79 42.07
N VAL A 274 26.28 -44.36 43.08
CA VAL A 274 26.41 -45.07 44.36
C VAL A 274 25.65 -44.29 45.40
#